data_c83f3644dfe6df35ce62110188bfd973
#
_entry.id   c83f3644dfe6df35ce62110188bfd973
#
_cell.length_a   1.000
_cell.length_b   1.000
_cell.length_c   1.000
_cell.angle_alpha   90.00
_cell.angle_beta   90.00
_cell.angle_gamma   90.00
#
_symmetry.space_group_name_H-M   'P 1'
#
loop_
_entity.id
_entity.type
_entity.pdbx_description
1 polymer ?
#
loop_
_entity_poly.entity_id
_entity_poly.type
_entity_poly.pdbx_seq_one_letter_code
_entity_poly.pdbx_strand_id
1 'polypeptide(L)'
;MRNPELNLKITASIFDVNGVLIDSNLANAQAMAQAFTDDVMLQARIAERYLTLTGIDRGTKIRTIQQQVIKRPFKEKEFELRWEKFKALASECMRRAPLILGCREVLGELGARQITRVALSNTPILELRDILAYHGIEPLLDIIRGGGDWPKTESLARLIQEHQFDPSCCLFFGDGKGDLAAANQAGVEFVAIDPGIGEFAGEGGFRGPYRDLAEWGDEVLGI
;
A
#
# COMPACT_ATOMS: atom_id res chain seq x y z
N MET A 1 -9.34 -0.30 -30.73
CA MET A 1 -8.17 0.48 -31.18
C MET A 1 -7.15 0.39 -30.08
N ARG A 2 -5.96 -0.15 -30.31
CA ARG A 2 -4.91 -0.26 -29.27
C ARG A 2 -4.45 1.15 -28.93
N ASN A 3 -4.51 1.50 -27.65
CA ASN A 3 -4.07 2.80 -27.14
C ASN A 3 -2.56 2.95 -27.36
N PRO A 4 -2.06 3.97 -28.10
CA PRO A 4 -0.64 4.10 -28.43
C PRO A 4 0.25 4.53 -27.26
N GLU A 5 -0.29 4.73 -26.07
CA GLU A 5 0.44 5.34 -24.95
C GLU A 5 1.29 4.37 -24.09
N LEU A 6 1.24 3.05 -24.31
CA LEU A 6 2.17 2.09 -23.68
C LEU A 6 3.51 1.95 -24.43
N ASN A 7 3.90 2.97 -25.18
CA ASN A 7 5.19 2.98 -25.87
C ASN A 7 6.40 3.38 -25.00
N LEU A 8 6.18 3.65 -23.71
CA LEU A 8 7.24 3.61 -22.73
C LEU A 8 7.51 2.16 -22.41
N LYS A 9 8.74 1.71 -22.61
CA LYS A 9 9.20 0.37 -22.32
C LYS A 9 9.21 0.14 -20.81
N ILE A 10 8.01 -0.05 -20.21
CA ILE A 10 7.89 -0.36 -18.78
C ILE A 10 8.60 -1.68 -18.52
N THR A 11 9.55 -1.66 -17.60
CA THR A 11 10.35 -2.81 -17.20
C THR A 11 10.00 -3.32 -15.81
N ALA A 12 9.43 -2.45 -14.96
CA ALA A 12 9.00 -2.83 -13.61
C ALA A 12 7.70 -2.12 -13.21
N SER A 13 6.82 -2.87 -12.55
CA SER A 13 5.62 -2.38 -11.90
C SER A 13 5.72 -2.67 -10.41
N ILE A 14 5.69 -1.62 -9.60
CA ILE A 14 5.83 -1.66 -8.15
C ILE A 14 4.46 -1.39 -7.55
N PHE A 15 4.03 -2.19 -6.59
CA PHE A 15 2.69 -2.11 -6.00
C PHE A 15 2.81 -1.90 -4.49
N ASP A 16 2.11 -0.90 -3.93
CA ASP A 16 1.74 -1.01 -2.53
C ASP A 16 0.82 -2.23 -2.35
N VAL A 17 0.67 -2.68 -1.13
CA VAL A 17 -0.10 -3.90 -0.84
C VAL A 17 -1.46 -3.56 -0.26
N ASN A 18 -1.50 -2.72 0.79
CA ASN A 18 -2.75 -2.34 1.43
C ASN A 18 -3.49 -1.28 0.59
N GLY A 19 -4.70 -1.59 0.15
CA GLY A 19 -5.49 -0.69 -0.70
C GLY A 19 -5.15 -0.76 -2.18
N VAL A 20 -4.12 -1.55 -2.57
CA VAL A 20 -3.71 -1.74 -3.98
C VAL A 20 -3.79 -3.19 -4.42
N LEU A 21 -3.16 -4.13 -3.70
CA LEU A 21 -3.27 -5.56 -3.97
C LEU A 21 -4.36 -6.22 -3.10
N ILE A 22 -4.52 -5.75 -1.85
CA ILE A 22 -5.46 -6.28 -0.85
C ILE A 22 -6.32 -5.12 -0.34
N ASP A 23 -7.64 -5.29 -0.36
CA ASP A 23 -8.63 -4.32 0.15
C ASP A 23 -8.69 -4.38 1.68
N SER A 24 -7.65 -3.92 2.34
CA SER A 24 -7.44 -4.08 3.78
C SER A 24 -7.49 -2.77 4.59
N ASN A 25 -7.68 -1.62 3.96
CA ASN A 25 -7.58 -0.32 4.63
C ASN A 25 -8.59 -0.14 5.76
N LEU A 26 -9.87 -0.45 5.50
CA LEU A 26 -10.91 -0.35 6.53
C LEU A 26 -10.69 -1.37 7.65
N ALA A 27 -10.34 -2.60 7.30
CA ALA A 27 -10.08 -3.65 8.28
C ALA A 27 -8.86 -3.32 9.16
N ASN A 28 -7.80 -2.77 8.60
CA ASN A 28 -6.65 -2.29 9.35
C ASN A 28 -6.99 -1.08 10.24
N ALA A 29 -7.88 -0.18 9.79
CA ALA A 29 -8.36 0.93 10.62
C ALA A 29 -9.12 0.41 11.85
N GLN A 30 -9.99 -0.60 11.67
CA GLN A 30 -10.70 -1.25 12.76
C GLN A 30 -9.75 -1.99 13.71
N ALA A 31 -8.76 -2.71 13.17
CA ALA A 31 -7.74 -3.38 13.97
C ALA A 31 -6.94 -2.38 14.82
N MET A 32 -6.57 -1.23 14.24
CA MET A 32 -5.91 -0.15 14.98
C MET A 32 -6.80 0.36 16.12
N ALA A 33 -8.08 0.61 15.84
CA ALA A 33 -9.03 1.08 16.84
C ALA A 33 -9.18 0.10 18.03
N GLN A 34 -9.32 -1.19 17.72
CA GLN A 34 -9.40 -2.26 18.72
C GLN A 34 -8.10 -2.43 19.53
N ALA A 35 -6.94 -2.10 18.95
CA ALA A 35 -5.68 -2.11 19.67
C ALA A 35 -5.62 -1.02 20.77
N PHE A 36 -6.39 0.05 20.63
CA PHE A 36 -6.42 1.15 21.58
C PHE A 36 -7.47 1.01 22.68
N THR A 37 -8.67 0.52 22.35
CA THR A 37 -9.81 0.58 23.26
C THR A 37 -10.93 -0.38 22.86
N ASP A 38 -11.79 -0.70 23.83
CA ASP A 38 -13.04 -1.43 23.59
C ASP A 38 -14.26 -0.46 23.52
N ASP A 39 -14.08 0.84 23.75
CA ASP A 39 -15.12 1.86 23.62
C ASP A 39 -15.41 2.11 22.13
N VAL A 40 -16.62 1.78 21.69
CA VAL A 40 -17.07 1.84 20.30
C VAL A 40 -16.99 3.27 19.71
N MET A 41 -17.34 4.29 20.51
CA MET A 41 -17.29 5.67 20.03
C MET A 41 -15.85 6.14 19.81
N LEU A 42 -14.97 5.74 20.71
CA LEU A 42 -13.55 6.05 20.55
C LEU A 42 -12.92 5.25 19.43
N GLN A 43 -13.32 3.97 19.23
CA GLN A 43 -12.90 3.16 18.09
C GLN A 43 -13.26 3.84 16.76
N ALA A 44 -14.47 4.34 16.59
CA ALA A 44 -14.89 5.03 15.37
C ALA A 44 -13.97 6.23 15.06
N ARG A 45 -13.66 7.06 16.05
CA ARG A 45 -12.77 8.22 15.90
C ARG A 45 -11.33 7.81 15.56
N ILE A 46 -10.85 6.71 16.14
CA ILE A 46 -9.50 6.17 15.84
C ILE A 46 -9.45 5.63 14.42
N ALA A 47 -10.46 4.87 14.00
CA ALA A 47 -10.54 4.32 12.65
C ALA A 47 -10.60 5.44 11.59
N GLU A 48 -11.45 6.45 11.80
CA GLU A 48 -11.52 7.63 10.95
C GLU A 48 -10.14 8.31 10.82
N ARG A 49 -9.47 8.55 11.95
CA ARG A 49 -8.14 9.16 11.93
C ARG A 49 -7.11 8.27 11.24
N TYR A 50 -7.16 6.95 11.45
CA TYR A 50 -6.25 6.02 10.79
C TYR A 50 -6.34 6.11 9.26
N LEU A 51 -7.54 6.17 8.70
CA LEU A 51 -7.78 6.25 7.25
C LEU A 51 -7.20 7.52 6.62
N THR A 52 -7.04 8.60 7.38
CA THR A 52 -6.38 9.83 6.88
C THR A 52 -4.85 9.79 6.99
N LEU A 53 -4.27 8.73 7.53
CA LEU A 53 -2.82 8.56 7.71
C LEU A 53 -2.26 7.59 6.64
N THR A 54 -2.47 7.90 5.36
CA THR A 54 -2.04 7.07 4.23
C THR A 54 -0.53 7.13 4.03
N GLY A 55 0.07 6.04 3.53
CA GLY A 55 1.51 5.97 3.22
C GLY A 55 2.47 6.08 4.43
N ILE A 56 1.95 6.20 5.66
CA ILE A 56 2.72 6.37 6.89
C ILE A 56 2.95 5.01 7.57
N ASP A 57 4.11 4.80 8.19
CA ASP A 57 4.41 3.59 8.93
C ASP A 57 3.51 3.40 10.17
N ARG A 58 3.39 2.14 10.61
CA ARG A 58 2.51 1.74 11.71
C ARG A 58 2.85 2.42 13.05
N GLY A 59 4.15 2.59 13.34
CA GLY A 59 4.59 3.21 14.59
C GLY A 59 4.20 4.68 14.64
N THR A 60 4.41 5.40 13.56
CA THR A 60 4.00 6.81 13.42
C THR A 60 2.48 6.95 13.49
N LYS A 61 1.70 6.03 12.89
CA LYS A 61 0.22 6.02 13.04
C LYS A 61 -0.19 5.88 14.50
N ILE A 62 0.38 4.93 15.25
CA ILE A 62 0.09 4.73 16.67
C ILE A 62 0.40 6.00 17.47
N ARG A 63 1.58 6.62 17.27
CA ARG A 63 1.98 7.85 17.97
C ARG A 63 1.04 9.01 17.64
N THR A 64 0.69 9.18 16.39
CA THR A 64 -0.22 10.23 15.92
C THR A 64 -1.62 10.08 16.53
N ILE A 65 -2.18 8.87 16.52
CA ILE A 65 -3.48 8.59 17.12
C ILE A 65 -3.45 8.85 18.64
N GLN A 66 -2.41 8.40 19.32
CA GLN A 66 -2.22 8.65 20.75
C GLN A 66 -2.23 10.17 21.06
N GLN A 67 -1.49 10.95 20.27
CA GLN A 67 -1.35 12.38 20.47
C GLN A 67 -2.65 13.15 20.12
N GLN A 68 -3.27 12.81 19.00
CA GLN A 68 -4.34 13.64 18.42
C GLN A 68 -5.74 13.19 18.82
N VAL A 69 -5.95 11.87 19.03
CA VAL A 69 -7.27 11.31 19.37
C VAL A 69 -7.37 11.03 20.86
N ILE A 70 -6.39 10.34 21.43
CA ILE A 70 -6.39 9.97 22.86
C ILE A 70 -6.03 11.18 23.74
N LYS A 71 -5.15 12.05 23.25
CA LYS A 71 -4.73 13.30 23.91
C LYS A 71 -4.16 13.10 25.33
N ARG A 72 -3.45 12.01 25.55
CA ARG A 72 -2.74 11.70 26.79
C ARG A 72 -1.25 11.53 26.52
N PRO A 73 -0.37 11.78 27.52
CA PRO A 73 1.04 11.52 27.39
C PRO A 73 1.29 10.06 26.96
N PHE A 74 2.26 9.88 26.08
CA PHE A 74 2.61 8.58 25.58
C PHE A 74 3.61 7.89 26.52
N LYS A 75 3.31 6.65 26.91
CA LYS A 75 4.21 5.80 27.70
C LYS A 75 4.75 4.69 26.81
N GLU A 76 6.05 4.44 26.81
CA GLU A 76 6.69 3.46 25.92
C GLU A 76 6.09 2.04 26.07
N LYS A 77 5.83 1.61 27.31
CA LYS A 77 5.16 0.33 27.55
C LYS A 77 3.76 0.25 26.92
N GLU A 78 3.04 1.37 26.84
CA GLU A 78 1.73 1.42 26.17
C GLU A 78 1.87 1.35 24.66
N PHE A 79 2.98 1.89 24.11
CA PHE A 79 3.28 1.75 22.68
C PHE A 79 3.53 0.30 22.30
N GLU A 80 4.42 -0.38 23.00
CA GLU A 80 4.73 -1.79 22.77
C GLU A 80 3.48 -2.67 22.83
N LEU A 81 2.63 -2.48 23.84
CA LEU A 81 1.37 -3.22 23.96
C LEU A 81 0.43 -3.00 22.78
N ARG A 82 0.26 -1.74 22.35
CA ARG A 82 -0.59 -1.41 21.19
C ARG A 82 0.00 -1.90 19.89
N TRP A 83 1.32 -1.82 19.75
CA TRP A 83 2.03 -2.35 18.60
C TRP A 83 1.78 -3.85 18.42
N GLU A 84 2.01 -4.65 19.47
CA GLU A 84 1.81 -6.10 19.40
C GLU A 84 0.33 -6.47 19.20
N LYS A 85 -0.60 -5.79 19.88
CA LYS A 85 -2.03 -6.00 19.67
C LYS A 85 -2.47 -5.64 18.26
N PHE A 86 -2.02 -4.49 17.74
CA PHE A 86 -2.33 -4.09 16.37
C PHE A 86 -1.73 -5.06 15.35
N LYS A 87 -0.48 -5.47 15.51
CA LYS A 87 0.19 -6.42 14.63
C LYS A 87 -0.59 -7.73 14.49
N ALA A 88 -1.01 -8.30 15.61
CA ALA A 88 -1.81 -9.55 15.63
C ALA A 88 -3.16 -9.37 14.90
N LEU A 89 -3.89 -8.30 15.22
CA LEU A 89 -5.19 -8.00 14.60
C LEU A 89 -5.06 -7.68 13.11
N ALA A 90 -4.09 -6.87 12.73
CA ALA A 90 -3.87 -6.47 11.34
C ALA A 90 -3.52 -7.67 10.45
N SER A 91 -2.66 -8.57 10.92
CA SER A 91 -2.32 -9.79 10.18
C SER A 91 -3.56 -10.65 9.88
N GLU A 92 -4.43 -10.84 10.86
CA GLU A 92 -5.69 -11.57 10.68
C GLU A 92 -6.66 -10.82 9.75
N CYS A 93 -6.77 -9.50 9.90
CA CYS A 93 -7.60 -8.67 9.03
C CYS A 93 -7.13 -8.73 7.57
N MET A 94 -5.84 -8.65 7.32
CA MET A 94 -5.27 -8.72 5.98
C MET A 94 -5.48 -10.08 5.32
N ARG A 95 -5.44 -11.17 6.08
CA ARG A 95 -5.77 -12.50 5.54
C ARG A 95 -7.23 -12.62 5.11
N ARG A 96 -8.16 -11.99 5.85
CA ARG A 96 -9.61 -12.03 5.55
C ARG A 96 -10.05 -11.03 4.50
N ALA A 97 -9.31 -9.96 4.29
CA ALA A 97 -9.61 -8.95 3.31
C ALA A 97 -9.54 -9.54 1.88
N PRO A 98 -10.45 -9.18 0.97
CA PRO A 98 -10.37 -9.65 -0.41
C PRO A 98 -9.18 -9.02 -1.15
N LEU A 99 -8.76 -9.66 -2.23
CA LEU A 99 -7.88 -9.00 -3.20
C LEU A 99 -8.64 -7.86 -3.89
N ILE A 100 -7.93 -6.80 -4.23
CA ILE A 100 -8.46 -5.75 -5.10
C ILE A 100 -8.82 -6.37 -6.46
N LEU A 101 -9.92 -5.91 -7.05
CA LEU A 101 -10.41 -6.40 -8.31
C LEU A 101 -9.34 -6.23 -9.41
N GLY A 102 -9.10 -7.28 -10.21
CA GLY A 102 -8.07 -7.30 -11.24
C GLY A 102 -6.65 -7.61 -10.75
N CYS A 103 -6.43 -7.82 -9.43
CA CYS A 103 -5.11 -8.04 -8.87
C CYS A 103 -4.37 -9.22 -9.54
N ARG A 104 -5.00 -10.39 -9.64
CA ARG A 104 -4.37 -11.59 -10.22
C ARG A 104 -4.16 -11.46 -11.72
N GLU A 105 -5.14 -10.92 -12.40
CA GLU A 105 -5.17 -10.74 -13.85
C GLU A 105 -4.05 -9.79 -14.27
N VAL A 106 -3.92 -8.64 -13.60
CA VAL A 106 -2.87 -7.65 -13.86
C VAL A 106 -1.49 -8.22 -13.56
N LEU A 107 -1.28 -8.84 -12.38
CA LEU A 107 0.00 -9.46 -12.06
C LEU A 107 0.38 -10.57 -13.05
N GLY A 108 -0.58 -11.37 -13.49
CA GLY A 108 -0.39 -12.42 -14.48
C GLY A 108 0.01 -11.86 -15.84
N GLU A 109 -0.71 -10.86 -16.34
CA GLU A 109 -0.45 -10.23 -17.63
C GLU A 109 0.89 -9.49 -17.67
N LEU A 110 1.24 -8.76 -16.59
CA LEU A 110 2.56 -8.13 -16.47
C LEU A 110 3.68 -9.18 -16.53
N GLY A 111 3.50 -10.33 -15.88
CA GLY A 111 4.43 -11.44 -15.96
C GLY A 111 4.54 -12.03 -17.36
N ALA A 112 3.43 -12.21 -18.08
CA ALA A 112 3.43 -12.67 -19.46
C ALA A 112 4.17 -11.70 -20.40
N ARG A 113 4.15 -10.40 -20.09
CA ARG A 113 4.90 -9.35 -20.80
C ARG A 113 6.34 -9.19 -20.32
N GLN A 114 6.81 -10.01 -19.40
CA GLN A 114 8.15 -9.95 -18.82
C GLN A 114 8.44 -8.62 -18.08
N ILE A 115 7.41 -8.00 -17.53
CA ILE A 115 7.53 -6.81 -16.66
C ILE A 115 7.73 -7.29 -15.22
N THR A 116 8.78 -6.82 -14.57
CA THR A 116 9.10 -7.17 -13.19
C THR A 116 8.00 -6.66 -12.24
N ARG A 117 7.46 -7.54 -11.39
CA ARG A 117 6.37 -7.25 -10.45
C ARG A 117 6.92 -7.20 -9.04
N VAL A 118 6.78 -6.05 -8.40
CA VAL A 118 7.34 -5.77 -7.08
C VAL A 118 6.25 -5.44 -6.10
N ALA A 119 6.19 -6.08 -4.95
CA ALA A 119 5.42 -5.62 -3.80
C ALA A 119 6.30 -4.76 -2.89
N LEU A 120 5.87 -3.56 -2.56
CA LEU A 120 6.53 -2.63 -1.64
C LEU A 120 5.55 -2.17 -0.56
N SER A 121 5.72 -2.61 0.68
CA SER A 121 4.79 -2.35 1.78
C SER A 121 5.48 -1.90 3.06
N ASN A 122 4.78 -1.13 3.89
CA ASN A 122 5.18 -0.83 5.26
C ASN A 122 4.92 -2.00 6.25
N THR A 123 4.33 -3.09 5.79
CA THR A 123 4.14 -4.32 6.57
C THR A 123 5.48 -5.05 6.75
N PRO A 124 5.84 -5.51 7.96
CA PRO A 124 7.09 -6.25 8.19
C PRO A 124 7.22 -7.46 7.25
N ILE A 125 8.43 -7.71 6.74
CA ILE A 125 8.67 -8.65 5.63
C ILE A 125 8.15 -10.07 5.89
N LEU A 126 8.32 -10.62 7.09
CA LEU A 126 7.84 -11.97 7.40
C LEU A 126 6.31 -12.05 7.40
N GLU A 127 5.65 -11.04 8.00
CA GLU A 127 4.20 -10.91 7.98
C GLU A 127 3.68 -10.71 6.56
N LEU A 128 4.34 -9.86 5.77
CA LEU A 128 3.96 -9.59 4.38
C LEU A 128 3.98 -10.85 3.52
N ARG A 129 5.08 -11.63 3.58
CA ARG A 129 5.19 -12.89 2.82
C ARG A 129 4.11 -13.89 3.19
N ASP A 130 3.85 -14.06 4.49
CA ASP A 130 2.81 -14.96 4.98
C ASP A 130 1.40 -14.55 4.47
N ILE A 131 1.10 -13.26 4.45
CA ILE A 131 -0.15 -12.72 3.91
C ILE A 131 -0.25 -12.94 2.39
N LEU A 132 0.79 -12.61 1.63
CA LEU A 132 0.82 -12.80 0.17
C LEU A 132 0.71 -14.28 -0.21
N ALA A 133 1.36 -15.17 0.54
CA ALA A 133 1.24 -16.62 0.37
C ALA A 133 -0.18 -17.12 0.69
N TYR A 134 -0.80 -16.63 1.78
CA TYR A 134 -2.17 -16.97 2.13
C TYR A 134 -3.15 -16.60 1.00
N HIS A 135 -2.97 -15.44 0.37
CA HIS A 135 -3.75 -15.03 -0.80
C HIS A 135 -3.33 -15.74 -2.09
N GLY A 136 -2.27 -16.52 -2.10
CA GLY A 136 -1.76 -17.21 -3.27
C GLY A 136 -1.28 -16.26 -4.38
N ILE A 137 -0.83 -15.06 -4.03
CA ILE A 137 -0.26 -14.07 -4.98
C ILE A 137 1.26 -13.92 -4.82
N GLU A 138 1.88 -14.51 -3.80
CA GLU A 138 3.34 -14.48 -3.66
C GLU A 138 4.07 -14.99 -4.91
N PRO A 139 3.66 -16.11 -5.56
CA PRO A 139 4.31 -16.61 -6.77
C PRO A 139 4.16 -15.71 -8.01
N LEU A 140 3.23 -14.74 -7.95
CA LEU A 140 3.01 -13.76 -9.02
C LEU A 140 3.93 -12.53 -8.89
N LEU A 141 4.75 -12.45 -7.85
CA LEU A 141 5.64 -11.34 -7.56
C LEU A 141 7.09 -11.79 -7.69
N ASP A 142 7.90 -10.98 -8.36
CA ASP A 142 9.33 -11.27 -8.57
C ASP A 142 10.18 -10.77 -7.39
N ILE A 143 9.74 -9.64 -6.77
CA ILE A 143 10.41 -9.01 -5.65
C ILE A 143 9.38 -8.65 -4.58
N ILE A 144 9.71 -8.91 -3.31
CA ILE A 144 8.87 -8.54 -2.17
C ILE A 144 9.73 -7.76 -1.19
N ARG A 145 9.38 -6.48 -0.97
CA ARG A 145 10.00 -5.58 -0.01
C ARG A 145 8.99 -5.21 1.07
N GLY A 146 9.24 -5.69 2.29
CA GLY A 146 8.46 -5.33 3.48
C GLY A 146 8.98 -4.07 4.15
N GLY A 147 8.18 -3.51 5.05
CA GLY A 147 8.55 -2.45 5.95
C GLY A 147 9.67 -2.88 6.91
N GLY A 148 10.49 -1.94 7.27
CA GLY A 148 11.65 -2.15 8.11
C GLY A 148 12.17 -0.81 8.64
N ASP A 149 13.48 -0.61 8.56
CA ASP A 149 14.18 0.53 9.15
C ASP A 149 14.00 1.85 8.39
N TRP A 150 13.31 1.84 7.23
CA TRP A 150 13.26 2.97 6.31
C TRP A 150 11.83 3.43 6.01
N PRO A 151 11.59 4.76 5.89
CA PRO A 151 10.37 5.29 5.29
C PRO A 151 10.15 4.75 3.86
N LYS A 152 8.91 4.69 3.39
CA LYS A 152 8.58 4.17 2.05
C LYS A 152 9.33 4.92 0.94
N THR A 153 9.54 6.22 1.08
CA THR A 153 10.33 7.05 0.16
C THR A 153 11.76 6.54 -0.01
N GLU A 154 12.43 6.22 1.09
CA GLU A 154 13.78 5.67 1.05
C GLU A 154 13.78 4.21 0.59
N SER A 155 12.78 3.42 1.00
CA SER A 155 12.63 2.03 0.58
C SER A 155 12.46 1.91 -0.93
N LEU A 156 11.68 2.79 -1.57
CA LEU A 156 11.51 2.85 -3.02
C LEU A 156 12.82 3.26 -3.71
N ALA A 157 13.49 4.31 -3.24
CA ALA A 157 14.76 4.76 -3.81
C ALA A 157 15.83 3.66 -3.77
N ARG A 158 15.94 2.95 -2.63
CA ARG A 158 16.85 1.81 -2.47
C ARG A 158 16.50 0.65 -3.39
N LEU A 159 15.21 0.31 -3.53
CA LEU A 159 14.74 -0.73 -4.45
C LEU A 159 15.18 -0.42 -5.88
N ILE A 160 14.96 0.80 -6.36
CA ILE A 160 15.37 1.26 -7.68
C ILE A 160 16.89 1.11 -7.87
N GLN A 161 17.67 1.56 -6.90
CA GLN A 161 19.13 1.49 -6.95
C GLN A 161 19.66 0.05 -6.90
N GLU A 162 19.18 -0.77 -5.98
CA GLU A 162 19.63 -2.15 -5.77
C GLU A 162 19.36 -3.06 -6.99
N HIS A 163 18.23 -2.83 -7.66
CA HIS A 163 17.86 -3.60 -8.86
C HIS A 163 18.23 -2.91 -10.16
N GLN A 164 18.91 -1.76 -10.09
CA GLN A 164 19.34 -0.99 -11.28
C GLN A 164 18.19 -0.66 -12.24
N PHE A 165 17.00 -0.43 -11.70
CA PHE A 165 15.87 -0.01 -12.50
C PHE A 165 16.05 1.41 -13.04
N ASP A 166 15.61 1.65 -14.27
CA ASP A 166 15.45 3.00 -14.80
C ASP A 166 14.11 3.56 -14.25
N PRO A 167 14.13 4.62 -13.42
CA PRO A 167 12.90 5.18 -12.86
C PRO A 167 11.87 5.57 -13.94
N SER A 168 12.34 6.05 -15.11
CA SER A 168 11.46 6.41 -16.24
C SER A 168 10.77 5.23 -16.91
N CYS A 169 11.22 4.01 -16.62
CA CYS A 169 10.66 2.74 -17.10
C CYS A 169 9.92 1.98 -16.00
N CYS A 170 9.60 2.64 -14.87
CA CYS A 170 8.89 2.05 -13.74
C CYS A 170 7.53 2.70 -13.53
N LEU A 171 6.54 1.90 -13.09
CA LEU A 171 5.28 2.38 -12.54
C LEU A 171 5.22 2.06 -11.04
N PHE A 172 4.70 2.98 -10.24
CA PHE A 172 4.40 2.72 -8.84
C PHE A 172 2.91 2.93 -8.57
N PHE A 173 2.23 1.86 -8.19
CA PHE A 173 0.81 1.83 -7.84
C PHE A 173 0.64 2.06 -6.34
N GLY A 174 -0.13 3.06 -5.95
CA GLY A 174 -0.37 3.40 -4.56
C GLY A 174 -1.77 3.98 -4.34
N ASP A 175 -2.24 3.92 -3.09
CA ASP A 175 -3.55 4.42 -2.67
C ASP A 175 -3.46 5.64 -1.76
N GLY A 176 -2.24 6.14 -1.49
CA GLY A 176 -2.01 7.24 -0.56
C GLY A 176 -1.08 8.33 -1.04
N LYS A 177 -1.25 9.54 -0.49
CA LYS A 177 -0.35 10.68 -0.74
C LYS A 177 1.11 10.39 -0.36
N GLY A 178 1.34 9.52 0.62
CA GLY A 178 2.68 9.06 0.98
C GLY A 178 3.35 8.25 -0.14
N ASP A 179 2.57 7.48 -0.91
CA ASP A 179 3.05 6.73 -2.06
C ASP A 179 3.36 7.66 -3.23
N LEU A 180 2.47 8.63 -3.50
CA LEU A 180 2.70 9.68 -4.49
C LEU A 180 3.98 10.47 -4.18
N ALA A 181 4.20 10.83 -2.91
CA ALA A 181 5.41 11.53 -2.50
C ALA A 181 6.66 10.65 -2.71
N ALA A 182 6.58 9.35 -2.43
CA ALA A 182 7.67 8.41 -2.66
C ALA A 182 7.99 8.27 -4.17
N ALA A 183 6.97 8.13 -5.01
CA ALA A 183 7.12 8.08 -6.47
C ALA A 183 7.79 9.33 -7.01
N ASN A 184 7.30 10.52 -6.64
CA ASN A 184 7.84 11.80 -7.06
C ASN A 184 9.32 11.96 -6.66
N GLN A 185 9.68 11.57 -5.42
CA GLN A 185 11.05 11.64 -4.95
C GLN A 185 11.98 10.69 -5.70
N ALA A 186 11.49 9.51 -6.08
CA ALA A 186 12.26 8.51 -6.82
C ALA A 186 12.27 8.74 -8.34
N GLY A 187 11.50 9.71 -8.85
CA GLY A 187 11.34 9.96 -10.29
C GLY A 187 10.59 8.86 -11.03
N VAL A 188 9.74 8.11 -10.32
CA VAL A 188 8.92 7.00 -10.85
C VAL A 188 7.53 7.53 -11.17
N GLU A 189 6.97 7.10 -12.31
CA GLU A 189 5.60 7.44 -12.66
C GLU A 189 4.60 6.79 -11.70
N PHE A 190 3.70 7.59 -11.12
CA PHE A 190 2.71 7.13 -10.14
C PHE A 190 1.37 6.80 -10.80
N VAL A 191 0.81 5.66 -10.42
CA VAL A 191 -0.55 5.23 -10.78
C VAL A 191 -1.39 5.23 -9.50
N ALA A 192 -2.33 6.16 -9.43
CA ALA A 192 -3.20 6.31 -8.27
C ALA A 192 -4.34 5.28 -8.32
N ILE A 193 -4.51 4.53 -7.23
CA ILE A 193 -5.66 3.64 -6.98
C ILE A 193 -6.52 4.28 -5.89
N ASP A 194 -7.74 4.68 -6.25
CA ASP A 194 -8.69 5.33 -5.33
C ASP A 194 -10.11 4.80 -5.58
N PRO A 195 -10.66 4.01 -4.67
CA PRO A 195 -12.03 3.45 -4.82
C PRO A 195 -13.14 4.52 -4.70
N GLY A 196 -12.81 5.80 -4.84
CA GLY A 196 -13.77 6.91 -4.82
C GLY A 196 -13.83 7.66 -3.49
N ILE A 197 -12.80 7.53 -2.65
CA ILE A 197 -12.71 8.28 -1.39
C ILE A 197 -12.15 9.70 -1.58
N GLY A 198 -11.56 10.00 -2.75
CA GLY A 198 -11.04 11.32 -3.07
C GLY A 198 -9.69 11.63 -2.43
N GLU A 199 -8.87 10.63 -2.15
CA GLU A 199 -7.55 10.78 -1.51
C GLU A 199 -6.65 11.74 -2.31
N PHE A 200 -6.73 11.70 -3.64
CA PHE A 200 -5.90 12.52 -4.52
C PHE A 200 -6.57 13.80 -4.99
N ALA A 201 -7.70 14.22 -4.38
CA ALA A 201 -8.38 15.46 -4.74
C ALA A 201 -7.45 16.67 -4.59
N GLY A 202 -7.29 17.44 -5.69
CA GLY A 202 -6.40 18.60 -5.72
C GLY A 202 -4.91 18.31 -5.93
N GLU A 203 -4.52 17.05 -5.99
CA GLU A 203 -3.17 16.62 -6.35
C GLU A 203 -3.04 16.44 -7.87
N GLY A 204 -1.80 16.40 -8.37
CA GLY A 204 -1.50 16.16 -9.79
C GLY A 204 -0.20 15.36 -9.94
N GLY A 205 0.18 15.08 -11.20
CA GLY A 205 1.43 14.37 -11.51
C GLY A 205 1.32 12.84 -11.37
N PHE A 206 0.11 12.29 -11.61
CA PHE A 206 -0.13 10.85 -11.59
C PHE A 206 -1.09 10.43 -12.71
N ARG A 207 -1.13 9.12 -13.01
CA ARG A 207 -2.18 8.51 -13.85
C ARG A 207 -3.37 8.08 -13.01
N GLY A 208 -4.56 8.19 -13.56
CA GLY A 208 -5.82 7.87 -12.88
C GLY A 208 -6.45 9.11 -12.23
N PRO A 209 -7.10 9.04 -11.04
CA PRO A 209 -7.15 7.82 -10.22
C PRO A 209 -8.00 6.72 -10.85
N TYR A 210 -7.57 5.48 -10.73
CA TYR A 210 -8.34 4.30 -11.08
C TYR A 210 -9.03 3.74 -9.82
N ARG A 211 -10.23 3.25 -9.97
CA ARG A 211 -10.99 2.66 -8.85
C ARG A 211 -10.34 1.40 -8.30
N ASP A 212 -9.77 0.58 -9.18
CA ASP A 212 -9.15 -0.70 -8.88
C ASP A 212 -8.15 -1.10 -9.99
N LEU A 213 -7.49 -2.23 -9.83
CA LEU A 213 -6.54 -2.73 -10.82
C LEU A 213 -7.23 -3.27 -12.10
N ALA A 214 -8.51 -3.68 -12.02
CA ALA A 214 -9.24 -4.11 -13.21
C ALA A 214 -9.48 -2.94 -14.16
N GLU A 215 -9.89 -1.78 -13.65
CA GLU A 215 -10.08 -0.58 -14.47
C GLU A 215 -8.78 -0.14 -15.16
N TRP A 216 -7.65 -0.16 -14.43
CA TRP A 216 -6.35 0.10 -15.03
C TRP A 216 -5.95 -0.96 -16.07
N GLY A 217 -6.19 -2.23 -15.75
CA GLY A 217 -5.89 -3.35 -16.66
C GLY A 217 -6.68 -3.30 -17.96
N ASP A 218 -7.98 -2.98 -17.88
CA ASP A 218 -8.85 -2.81 -19.06
C ASP A 218 -8.35 -1.64 -19.94
N GLU A 219 -8.09 -0.47 -19.33
CA GLU A 219 -7.67 0.73 -20.07
C GLU A 219 -6.27 0.57 -20.68
N VAL A 220 -5.32 0.03 -19.90
CA VAL A 220 -3.89 0.08 -20.23
C VAL A 220 -3.37 -1.21 -20.84
N LEU A 221 -3.81 -2.37 -20.34
CA LEU A 221 -3.35 -3.69 -20.80
C LEU A 221 -4.33 -4.33 -21.79
N GLY A 222 -5.60 -3.95 -21.77
CA GLY A 222 -6.66 -4.50 -22.59
C GLY A 222 -7.14 -5.88 -22.12
N ILE A 223 -7.25 -6.08 -20.81
CA ILE A 223 -7.65 -7.35 -20.16
C ILE A 223 -8.86 -7.15 -19.26
#